data_0ecc24161e57ef2ec6751ec1d7bf2cfc
#
_entry.id   0ecc24161e57ef2ec6751ec1d7bf2cfc
#
_cell.length_a   1.000
_cell.length_b   1.000
_cell.length_c   1.000
_cell.angle_alpha   90.00
_cell.angle_beta   90.00
_cell.angle_gamma   90.00
#
_symmetry.space_group_name_H-M   'P 1'
#
loop_
_entity.id
_entity.type
_entity.pdbx_description
1 polymer ?
#
loop_
_entity_poly.entity_id
_entity_poly.type
_entity_poly.pdbx_seq_one_letter_code
_entity_poly.pdbx_strand_id
1 'polypeptide(L)'
;MKRPEPPPLPMRLLGIDPGTRAAGWSVIEVKGPALRLIDCGFFRPSPKLPIHHRLVQIFEGYEQLIGLHRPVAGAVEETFAGNNPQSAIAMGEGRGVALLALARAGIQVWELSPAEIKKAVTGSGAATKDLVAKMVCARLRLKEVP
;
A
#
# COMPACT_ATOMS: atom_id res chain seq x y z
N MET A 1 -3.21 -20.95 -0.73
CA MET A 1 -1.76 -20.67 -0.82
C MET A 1 -1.26 -20.26 0.56
N LYS A 2 -0.19 -20.88 1.08
CA LYS A 2 0.34 -20.55 2.41
C LYS A 2 0.96 -19.16 2.34
N ARG A 3 0.62 -18.25 3.27
CA ARG A 3 1.27 -16.93 3.32
C ARG A 3 2.76 -17.13 3.59
N PRO A 4 3.63 -16.36 2.92
CA PRO A 4 5.05 -16.43 3.17
C PRO A 4 5.38 -16.01 4.62
N GLU A 5 6.46 -16.54 5.17
CA GLU A 5 6.92 -16.15 6.49
C GLU A 5 7.39 -14.69 6.49
N PRO A 6 7.14 -13.95 7.60
CA PRO A 6 7.61 -12.57 7.68
C PRO A 6 9.14 -12.51 7.68
N PRO A 7 9.73 -11.49 7.02
CA PRO A 7 11.17 -11.30 7.01
C PRO A 7 11.72 -10.95 8.40
N PRO A 8 13.02 -11.17 8.63
CA PRO A 8 13.64 -10.88 9.93
C PRO A 8 13.64 -9.39 10.27
N LEU A 9 13.59 -9.07 11.58
CA LEU A 9 13.65 -7.70 12.10
C LEU A 9 15.10 -7.21 12.28
N PRO A 10 15.38 -5.89 12.17
CA PRO A 10 14.49 -4.80 11.76
C PRO A 10 14.21 -4.83 10.27
N MET A 11 12.99 -4.43 9.84
CA MET A 11 12.61 -4.45 8.44
C MET A 11 11.82 -3.21 8.04
N ARG A 12 11.91 -2.81 6.77
CA ARG A 12 11.04 -1.82 6.17
C ARG A 12 9.99 -2.50 5.30
N LEU A 13 8.78 -2.03 5.41
CA LEU A 13 7.62 -2.52 4.68
C LEU A 13 7.04 -1.39 3.85
N LEU A 14 6.62 -1.69 2.62
CA LEU A 14 5.92 -0.76 1.74
C LEU A 14 4.44 -1.14 1.70
N GLY A 15 3.57 -0.26 2.20
CA GLY A 15 2.13 -0.39 2.05
C GLY A 15 1.65 0.36 0.81
N ILE A 16 0.75 -0.23 0.04
CA ILE A 16 0.22 0.32 -1.20
C ILE A 16 -1.30 0.22 -1.21
N ASP A 17 -1.96 1.37 -1.40
CA ASP A 17 -3.36 1.50 -1.79
C ASP A 17 -3.40 1.83 -3.29
N PRO A 18 -3.67 0.84 -4.16
CA PRO A 18 -3.50 1.01 -5.58
C PRO A 18 -4.60 1.86 -6.20
N GLY A 19 -4.22 2.71 -7.14
CA GLY A 19 -5.14 3.54 -7.91
C GLY A 19 -4.48 4.11 -9.16
N THR A 20 -5.29 4.56 -10.13
CA THR A 20 -4.80 5.16 -11.38
C THR A 20 -4.92 6.69 -11.40
N ARG A 21 -5.65 7.28 -10.47
CA ARG A 21 -5.78 8.74 -10.27
C ARG A 21 -4.97 9.20 -9.07
N ALA A 22 -4.99 8.42 -8.02
CA ALA A 22 -4.16 8.60 -6.85
C ALA A 22 -3.79 7.21 -6.35
N ALA A 23 -2.50 6.92 -6.28
CA ALA A 23 -1.96 5.68 -5.71
C ALA A 23 -1.29 6.04 -4.39
N GLY A 24 -1.90 5.62 -3.27
CA GLY A 24 -1.40 5.86 -1.93
C GLY A 24 -0.28 4.90 -1.56
N TRP A 25 0.69 5.39 -0.82
CA TRP A 25 1.79 4.56 -0.35
C TRP A 25 2.31 5.01 1.03
N SER A 26 2.86 4.08 1.76
CA SER A 26 3.54 4.35 3.03
C SER A 26 4.71 3.40 3.24
N VAL A 27 5.76 3.88 3.85
CA VAL A 27 6.91 3.08 4.28
C VAL A 27 6.98 3.10 5.80
N ILE A 28 6.91 1.93 6.40
CA ILE A 28 7.08 1.76 7.85
C ILE A 28 8.31 0.94 8.16
N GLU A 29 8.95 1.26 9.28
CA GLU A 29 10.03 0.44 9.86
C GLU A 29 9.49 -0.33 11.05
N VAL A 30 9.77 -1.62 11.08
CA VAL A 30 9.42 -2.52 12.18
C VAL A 30 10.70 -2.90 12.92
N LYS A 31 10.77 -2.57 14.21
CA LYS A 31 11.90 -2.90 15.07
C LYS A 31 11.38 -3.49 16.37
N GLY A 32 11.37 -4.83 16.46
CA GLY A 32 10.70 -5.52 17.56
C GLY A 32 9.22 -5.13 17.64
N PRO A 33 8.70 -4.71 18.79
CA PRO A 33 7.31 -4.27 18.94
C PRO A 33 7.07 -2.84 18.44
N ALA A 34 8.10 -2.09 18.09
CA ALA A 34 7.99 -0.69 17.67
C ALA A 34 7.73 -0.57 16.17
N LEU A 35 6.78 0.29 15.84
CA LEU A 35 6.46 0.70 14.46
C LEU A 35 6.78 2.19 14.30
N ARG A 36 7.42 2.54 13.20
CA ARG A 36 7.74 3.93 12.87
C ARG A 36 7.37 4.23 11.43
N LEU A 37 6.63 5.30 11.21
CA LEU A 37 6.43 5.84 9.87
C LEU A 37 7.77 6.46 9.40
N ILE A 38 8.25 6.01 8.25
CA ILE A 38 9.44 6.54 7.60
C ILE A 38 9.04 7.59 6.58
N ASP A 39 8.04 7.28 5.74
CA ASP A 39 7.59 8.14 4.67
C ASP A 39 6.19 7.73 4.20
N CYS A 40 5.43 8.65 3.62
CA CYS A 40 4.14 8.35 3.00
C CYS A 40 3.75 9.43 1.98
N GLY A 41 2.86 9.09 1.08
CA GLY A 41 2.37 10.02 0.08
C GLY A 41 1.46 9.40 -0.95
N PHE A 42 1.31 10.11 -2.06
CA PHE A 42 0.49 9.70 -3.18
C PHE A 42 1.21 9.99 -4.49
N PHE A 43 1.12 9.08 -5.44
CA PHE A 43 1.36 9.39 -6.85
C PHE A 43 0.07 9.90 -7.46
N ARG A 44 0.10 11.07 -8.04
CA ARG A 44 -1.07 11.72 -8.66
C ARG A 44 -0.72 12.17 -10.07
N PRO A 45 -0.70 11.24 -11.03
CA PRO A 45 -0.47 11.58 -12.43
C PRO A 45 -1.57 12.50 -12.95
N SER A 46 -1.24 13.37 -13.90
CA SER A 46 -2.22 14.28 -14.49
C SER A 46 -3.40 13.51 -15.09
N PRO A 47 -4.66 13.86 -14.75
CA PRO A 47 -5.83 13.21 -15.32
C PRO A 47 -6.00 13.47 -16.83
N LYS A 48 -5.26 14.44 -17.39
CA LYS A 48 -5.22 14.74 -18.83
C LYS A 48 -4.39 13.73 -19.63
N LEU A 49 -3.52 12.98 -18.96
CA LEU A 49 -2.71 11.94 -19.59
C LEU A 49 -3.56 10.70 -19.90
N PRO A 50 -3.32 10.06 -21.06
CA PRO A 50 -3.85 8.73 -21.33
C PRO A 50 -3.45 7.74 -20.24
N ILE A 51 -4.28 6.70 -20.02
CA ILE A 51 -4.09 5.74 -18.92
C ILE A 51 -2.71 5.11 -18.94
N HIS A 52 -2.21 4.68 -20.09
CA HIS A 52 -0.89 4.03 -20.20
C HIS A 52 0.27 4.93 -19.75
N HIS A 53 0.21 6.23 -19.99
CA HIS A 53 1.21 7.18 -19.49
C HIS A 53 1.08 7.40 -17.97
N ARG A 54 -0.16 7.40 -17.44
CA ARG A 54 -0.36 7.49 -15.99
C ARG A 54 0.20 6.25 -15.27
N LEU A 55 0.00 5.07 -15.85
CA LEU A 55 0.54 3.83 -15.30
C LEU A 55 2.07 3.81 -15.30
N VAL A 56 2.72 4.36 -16.34
CA VAL A 56 4.17 4.52 -16.38
C VAL A 56 4.66 5.40 -15.22
N GLN A 57 4.03 6.56 -15.02
CA GLN A 57 4.43 7.47 -13.92
C GLN A 57 4.28 6.83 -12.54
N ILE A 58 3.21 6.06 -12.32
CA ILE A 58 2.98 5.33 -11.08
C ILE A 58 4.04 4.23 -10.88
N PHE A 59 4.34 3.50 -11.94
CA PHE A 59 5.35 2.44 -11.92
C PHE A 59 6.74 2.99 -11.59
N GLU A 60 7.16 4.05 -12.27
CA GLU A 60 8.43 4.74 -12.01
C GLU A 60 8.49 5.28 -10.57
N GLY A 61 7.37 5.79 -10.06
CA GLY A 61 7.26 6.21 -8.67
C GLY A 61 7.51 5.06 -7.69
N TYR A 62 6.93 3.89 -7.92
CA TYR A 62 7.23 2.71 -7.10
C TYR A 62 8.68 2.27 -7.21
N GLU A 63 9.27 2.26 -8.41
CA GLU A 63 10.68 1.92 -8.57
C GLU A 63 11.60 2.87 -7.78
N GLN A 64 11.30 4.17 -7.79
CA GLN A 64 12.05 5.16 -7.00
C GLN A 64 11.91 4.93 -5.50
N LEU A 65 10.67 4.67 -5.00
CA LEU A 65 10.44 4.36 -3.59
C LEU A 65 11.18 3.10 -3.14
N ILE A 66 11.12 2.06 -3.95
CA ILE A 66 11.80 0.80 -3.67
C ILE A 66 13.32 1.01 -3.62
N GLY A 67 13.87 1.75 -4.58
CA GLY A 67 15.29 2.07 -4.61
C GLY A 67 15.76 2.91 -3.42
N LEU A 68 14.95 3.89 -3.02
CA LEU A 68 15.25 4.80 -1.91
C LEU A 68 15.13 4.12 -0.54
N HIS A 69 14.01 3.43 -0.30
CA HIS A 69 13.69 2.91 1.03
C HIS A 69 14.10 1.45 1.24
N ARG A 70 14.34 0.71 0.16
CA ARG A 70 14.74 -0.72 0.17
C ARG A 70 13.85 -1.59 1.07
N PRO A 71 12.53 -1.60 0.86
CA PRO A 71 11.63 -2.43 1.64
C PRO A 71 11.89 -3.90 1.35
N VAL A 72 11.74 -4.75 2.36
CA VAL A 72 11.91 -6.20 2.23
C VAL A 72 10.61 -6.92 1.89
N ALA A 73 9.47 -6.27 2.13
CA ALA A 73 8.15 -6.76 1.75
C ALA A 73 7.21 -5.61 1.39
N GLY A 74 6.26 -5.91 0.52
CA GLY A 74 5.17 -5.02 0.13
C GLY A 74 3.80 -5.60 0.50
N ALA A 75 2.93 -4.77 1.07
CA ALA A 75 1.53 -5.08 1.30
C ALA A 75 0.67 -4.27 0.33
N VAL A 76 -0.14 -4.95 -0.47
CA VAL A 76 -1.04 -4.32 -1.45
C VAL A 76 -2.48 -4.60 -1.02
N GLU A 77 -3.30 -3.55 -0.93
CA GLU A 77 -4.72 -3.70 -0.66
C GLU A 77 -5.42 -4.39 -1.84
N GLU A 78 -6.17 -5.45 -1.54
CA GLU A 78 -7.08 -6.06 -2.49
C GLU A 78 -8.28 -5.13 -2.68
N THR A 79 -8.37 -4.58 -3.88
CA THR A 79 -9.49 -3.72 -4.24
C THR A 79 -10.64 -4.56 -4.77
N PHE A 80 -11.78 -4.51 -4.10
CA PHE A 80 -13.00 -5.09 -4.62
C PHE A 80 -13.72 -4.07 -5.50
N ALA A 81 -14.00 -4.48 -6.73
CA ALA A 81 -14.85 -3.70 -7.62
C ALA A 81 -16.24 -3.58 -7.02
N GLY A 82 -16.66 -2.36 -6.75
CA GLY A 82 -18.08 -2.07 -6.56
C GLY A 82 -18.86 -2.33 -7.86
N ASN A 83 -20.13 -1.97 -7.89
CA ASN A 83 -21.03 -2.21 -9.04
C ASN A 83 -20.68 -1.44 -10.33
N ASN A 84 -19.55 -0.72 -10.37
CA ASN A 84 -19.12 0.05 -11.53
C ASN A 84 -17.94 -0.64 -12.26
N PRO A 85 -18.18 -1.22 -13.46
CA PRO A 85 -17.14 -1.92 -14.22
C PRO A 85 -15.93 -1.06 -14.59
N GLN A 86 -16.11 0.23 -14.87
CA GLN A 86 -14.99 1.12 -15.22
C GLN A 86 -14.07 1.36 -14.01
N SER A 87 -14.66 1.53 -12.83
CA SER A 87 -13.87 1.62 -11.60
C SER A 87 -13.12 0.34 -11.32
N ALA A 88 -13.72 -0.82 -11.57
CA ALA A 88 -13.09 -2.13 -11.43
C ALA A 88 -11.84 -2.27 -12.31
N ILE A 89 -11.95 -1.88 -13.58
CA ILE A 89 -10.83 -1.91 -14.54
C ILE A 89 -9.71 -1.00 -14.05
N ALA A 90 -10.01 0.26 -13.73
CA ALA A 90 -9.02 1.22 -13.27
C ALA A 90 -8.29 0.78 -11.98
N MET A 91 -9.02 0.16 -11.06
CA MET A 91 -8.44 -0.40 -9.83
C MET A 91 -7.52 -1.60 -10.15
N GLY A 92 -7.96 -2.49 -11.05
CA GLY A 92 -7.16 -3.62 -11.51
C GLY A 92 -5.87 -3.20 -12.21
N GLU A 93 -5.93 -2.15 -13.05
CA GLU A 93 -4.75 -1.58 -13.70
C GLU A 93 -3.73 -1.04 -12.68
N GLY A 94 -4.19 -0.23 -11.72
CA GLY A 94 -3.33 0.31 -10.67
C GLY A 94 -2.71 -0.78 -9.78
N ARG A 95 -3.52 -1.79 -9.42
CA ARG A 95 -3.04 -2.95 -8.66
C ARG A 95 -2.01 -3.75 -9.44
N GLY A 96 -2.25 -4.01 -10.73
CA GLY A 96 -1.31 -4.72 -11.61
C GLY A 96 0.06 -4.04 -11.67
N VAL A 97 0.08 -2.72 -11.75
CA VAL A 97 1.33 -1.93 -11.74
C VAL A 97 2.08 -2.06 -10.41
N ALA A 98 1.36 -1.99 -9.28
CA ALA A 98 1.97 -2.18 -7.95
C ALA A 98 2.60 -3.57 -7.80
N LEU A 99 1.86 -4.62 -8.16
CA LEU A 99 2.35 -5.99 -8.12
C LEU A 99 3.56 -6.21 -9.03
N LEU A 100 3.53 -5.64 -10.25
CA LEU A 100 4.64 -5.71 -11.19
C LEU A 100 5.91 -5.05 -10.63
N ALA A 101 5.79 -3.86 -10.06
CA ALA A 101 6.93 -3.14 -9.48
C ALA A 101 7.59 -3.93 -8.34
N LEU A 102 6.78 -4.49 -7.43
CA LEU A 102 7.27 -5.31 -6.33
C LEU A 102 7.91 -6.61 -6.81
N ALA A 103 7.28 -7.30 -7.76
CA ALA A 103 7.79 -8.54 -8.33
C ALA A 103 9.13 -8.34 -9.08
N ARG A 104 9.26 -7.29 -9.89
CA ARG A 104 10.53 -6.94 -10.56
C ARG A 104 11.66 -6.68 -9.58
N ALA A 105 11.37 -6.08 -8.44
CA ALA A 105 12.34 -5.81 -7.40
C ALA A 105 12.67 -7.05 -6.53
N GLY A 106 12.03 -8.19 -6.77
CA GLY A 106 12.20 -9.40 -5.96
C GLY A 106 11.67 -9.27 -4.53
N ILE A 107 10.74 -8.34 -4.30
CA ILE A 107 10.16 -8.06 -2.99
C ILE A 107 9.03 -9.03 -2.71
N GLN A 108 8.99 -9.56 -1.49
CA GLN A 108 7.88 -10.38 -1.02
C GLN A 108 6.57 -9.58 -1.01
N VAL A 109 5.51 -10.15 -1.60
CA VAL A 109 4.21 -9.47 -1.72
C VAL A 109 3.17 -10.13 -0.84
N TRP A 110 2.44 -9.31 -0.09
CA TRP A 110 1.22 -9.69 0.62
C TRP A 110 0.03 -8.92 0.07
N GLU A 111 -0.98 -9.63 -0.31
CA GLU A 111 -2.26 -9.05 -0.70
C GLU A 111 -3.22 -9.18 0.48
N LEU A 112 -3.84 -8.09 0.87
CA LEU A 112 -4.68 -7.99 2.06
C LEU A 112 -6.03 -7.37 1.71
N SER A 113 -7.09 -8.06 2.07
CA SER A 113 -8.44 -7.50 1.95
C SER A 113 -8.65 -6.31 2.90
N PRO A 114 -9.55 -5.37 2.58
CA PRO A 114 -9.90 -4.27 3.48
C PRO A 114 -10.30 -4.72 4.88
N ALA A 115 -11.00 -5.84 4.99
CA ALA A 115 -11.41 -6.41 6.27
C ALA A 115 -10.21 -6.93 7.09
N GLU A 116 -9.24 -7.57 6.44
CA GLU A 116 -7.99 -8.01 7.09
C GLU A 116 -7.16 -6.83 7.57
N ILE A 117 -7.03 -5.77 6.76
CA ILE A 117 -6.33 -4.54 7.14
C ILE A 117 -6.99 -3.92 8.37
N LYS A 118 -8.30 -3.72 8.35
CA LYS A 118 -9.06 -3.18 9.49
C LYS A 118 -8.89 -4.04 10.74
N LYS A 119 -9.01 -5.36 10.61
CA LYS A 119 -8.85 -6.30 11.71
C LYS A 119 -7.44 -6.25 12.30
N ALA A 120 -6.41 -6.17 11.47
CA ALA A 120 -5.02 -6.06 11.93
C ALA A 120 -4.76 -4.77 12.73
N VAL A 121 -5.37 -3.66 12.32
CA VAL A 121 -5.17 -2.34 12.95
C VAL A 121 -6.01 -2.19 14.21
N THR A 122 -7.29 -2.58 14.18
CA THR A 122 -8.28 -2.27 15.23
C THR A 122 -8.77 -3.47 16.03
N GLY A 123 -8.48 -4.69 15.55
CA GLY A 123 -9.06 -5.93 16.08
C GLY A 123 -10.41 -6.32 15.45
N SER A 124 -11.02 -5.44 14.63
CA SER A 124 -12.32 -5.67 13.98
C SER A 124 -12.29 -5.37 12.50
N GLY A 125 -12.70 -6.33 11.67
CA GLY A 125 -12.83 -6.13 10.20
C GLY A 125 -13.97 -5.19 9.80
N ALA A 126 -14.91 -4.90 10.71
CA ALA A 126 -16.04 -3.99 10.51
C ALA A 126 -15.75 -2.56 11.01
N ALA A 127 -14.52 -2.26 11.41
CA ALA A 127 -14.14 -0.94 11.93
C ALA A 127 -14.42 0.18 10.93
N THR A 128 -14.82 1.34 11.45
CA THR A 128 -14.99 2.56 10.65
C THR A 128 -13.64 3.14 10.22
N LYS A 129 -13.65 3.94 9.15
CA LYS A 129 -12.43 4.64 8.70
C LYS A 129 -11.82 5.53 9.79
N ASP A 130 -12.66 6.22 10.57
CA ASP A 130 -12.19 7.09 11.66
C ASP A 130 -11.51 6.29 12.77
N LEU A 131 -12.04 5.11 13.12
CA LEU A 131 -11.41 4.25 14.11
C LEU A 131 -10.06 3.72 13.60
N VAL A 132 -9.99 3.30 12.33
CA VAL A 132 -8.74 2.87 11.70
C VAL A 132 -7.71 3.99 11.74
N ALA A 133 -8.07 5.21 11.34
CA ALA A 133 -7.18 6.37 11.35
C ALA A 133 -6.65 6.67 12.76
N LYS A 134 -7.51 6.68 13.78
CA LYS A 134 -7.11 6.87 15.18
C LYS A 134 -6.13 5.80 15.65
N MET A 135 -6.40 4.54 15.32
CA MET A 135 -5.54 3.43 15.74
C MET A 135 -4.18 3.44 15.02
N VAL A 136 -4.14 3.83 13.73
CA VAL A 136 -2.89 4.03 12.99
C VAL A 136 -2.07 5.12 13.65
N CYS A 137 -2.67 6.29 13.94
CA CYS A 137 -1.98 7.38 14.64
C CYS A 137 -1.42 6.92 15.99
N ALA A 138 -2.21 6.20 16.78
CA ALA A 138 -1.77 5.70 18.09
C ALA A 138 -0.59 4.71 17.96
N ARG A 139 -0.66 3.76 17.03
CA ARG A 139 0.39 2.75 16.82
C ARG A 139 1.69 3.34 16.29
N LEU A 140 1.59 4.32 15.40
CA LEU A 140 2.75 5.01 14.79
C LEU A 140 3.17 6.25 15.58
N ARG A 141 2.48 6.58 16.69
CA ARG A 141 2.73 7.77 17.54
C ARG A 141 2.69 9.08 16.76
N LEU A 142 1.73 9.19 15.83
CA LEU A 142 1.51 10.39 15.04
C LEU A 142 0.58 11.35 15.78
N LYS A 143 0.81 12.66 15.60
CA LYS A 143 -0.05 13.71 16.16
C LYS A 143 -1.36 13.87 15.39
N GLU A 144 -1.31 13.60 14.09
CA GLU A 144 -2.43 13.70 13.15
C GLU A 144 -2.31 12.63 12.05
N VAL A 145 -3.38 12.43 11.30
CA VAL A 145 -3.40 11.51 10.15
C VAL A 145 -2.52 12.09 9.05
N PRO A 146 -1.57 11.31 8.50
CA PRO A 146 -0.68 11.77 7.45
C PRO A 146 -1.38 11.98 6.11
#